data_f52667e669716775504734c734b9d73f
#
_entry.id   f52667e669716775504734c734b9d73f
#
_cell.length_a   1.000
_cell.length_b   1.000
_cell.length_c   1.000
_cell.angle_alpha   90.00
_cell.angle_beta   90.00
_cell.angle_gamma   90.00
#
_symmetry.space_group_name_H-M   'P 1'
#
loop_
_entity.id
_entity.type
_entity.pdbx_description
1 polymer ?
#
loop_
_entity_poly.entity_id
_entity_poly.type
_entity_poly.pdbx_seq_one_letter_code
_entity_poly.pdbx_strand_id
1 'polypeptide(L)'
;PENQKLYTYNDAYFWGKDFLISPILNKGQKEQSIYFPKNSDWVNFYTDEKISGGTTQTIATEEDKIPTFVRAGSIIPMAKPMQSTKEYDGNKLVLHYYFDEKVKETELKLYNDDGLQNEAYEKGQFEMMNFEAKTSRKTITFELENEVGANFSAKSKNIELIIHHVSKNPNSVKAGCKKLEYTYDSEKKTLKVNLVWDSSKESKVKIKL
;
A
#
# COMPACT_ATOMS: atom_id res chain seq x y z
N PRO A 1 -12.19 1.38 19.85
CA PRO A 1 -13.00 1.62 21.06
C PRO A 1 -12.77 0.58 22.14
N GLU A 2 -12.43 -0.67 21.79
CA GLU A 2 -12.31 -1.79 22.74
C GLU A 2 -10.98 -1.85 23.52
N ASN A 3 -9.98 -1.10 23.11
CA ASN A 3 -8.67 -1.09 23.77
C ASN A 3 -8.50 0.17 24.60
N GLN A 4 -8.89 0.10 25.87
CA GLN A 4 -8.81 1.22 26.83
C GLN A 4 -7.40 1.79 27.01
N LYS A 5 -6.34 0.99 26.75
CA LYS A 5 -4.96 1.47 26.81
C LYS A 5 -4.66 2.60 25.80
N LEU A 6 -5.42 2.65 24.72
CA LEU A 6 -5.23 3.68 23.67
C LEU A 6 -5.81 5.06 24.06
N TYR A 7 -6.69 5.15 25.07
CA TYR A 7 -7.27 6.44 25.50
C TYR A 7 -6.25 7.37 26.16
N THR A 8 -5.18 6.81 26.72
CA THR A 8 -4.09 7.57 27.37
C THR A 8 -2.84 7.66 26.50
N TYR A 9 -2.89 7.13 25.26
CA TYR A 9 -1.73 7.04 24.39
C TYR A 9 -1.73 8.24 23.44
N ASN A 10 -0.83 9.23 23.68
CA ASN A 10 -0.82 10.51 22.96
C ASN A 10 0.35 10.61 21.97
N ASP A 11 1.21 9.58 21.90
CA ASP A 11 2.48 9.62 21.19
C ASP A 11 2.42 8.99 19.78
N ALA A 12 1.24 8.54 19.36
CA ALA A 12 1.03 7.97 18.04
C ALA A 12 -0.39 8.20 17.55
N TYR A 13 -0.55 8.21 16.22
CA TYR A 13 -1.85 8.35 15.58
C TYR A 13 -1.92 7.51 14.31
N PHE A 14 -3.14 7.25 13.86
CA PHE A 14 -3.36 6.65 12.54
C PHE A 14 -3.44 7.73 11.46
N TRP A 15 -2.68 7.54 10.38
CA TRP A 15 -2.88 8.26 9.14
C TRP A 15 -3.63 7.35 8.15
N GLY A 16 -4.92 7.66 7.95
CA GLY A 16 -5.85 6.74 7.32
C GLY A 16 -6.05 5.46 8.15
N LYS A 17 -6.35 4.35 7.47
CA LYS A 17 -6.55 3.04 8.12
C LYS A 17 -5.28 2.18 8.22
N ASP A 18 -4.25 2.53 7.45
CA ASP A 18 -3.14 1.64 7.16
C ASP A 18 -1.79 2.07 7.75
N PHE A 19 -1.64 3.34 8.15
CA PHE A 19 -0.41 3.83 8.78
C PHE A 19 -0.57 4.08 10.27
N LEU A 20 0.43 3.68 11.05
CA LEU A 20 0.66 4.10 12.42
C LEU A 20 1.88 5.01 12.43
N ILE A 21 1.71 6.26 12.85
CA ILE A 21 2.75 7.29 12.90
C ILE A 21 3.03 7.63 14.35
N SER A 22 4.31 7.64 14.74
CA SER A 22 4.72 7.98 16.10
C SER A 22 5.79 9.08 16.08
N PRO A 23 5.39 10.36 16.02
CA PRO A 23 6.34 11.47 15.94
C PRO A 23 7.17 11.59 17.22
N ILE A 24 8.40 12.08 17.07
CA ILE A 24 9.30 12.35 18.18
C ILE A 24 8.99 13.73 18.74
N LEU A 25 8.56 13.78 20.00
CA LEU A 25 8.06 15.00 20.63
C LEU A 25 9.11 15.73 21.48
N ASN A 26 10.20 15.06 21.84
CA ASN A 26 11.23 15.63 22.73
C ASN A 26 12.57 15.76 21.99
N LYS A 27 13.21 16.91 22.17
CA LYS A 27 14.53 17.18 21.59
C LYS A 27 15.57 16.17 22.10
N GLY A 28 16.30 15.57 21.16
CA GLY A 28 17.39 14.64 21.48
C GLY A 28 16.94 13.25 21.93
N GLN A 29 15.65 12.93 21.81
CA GLN A 29 15.13 11.62 22.12
C GLN A 29 15.71 10.59 21.15
N LYS A 30 16.34 9.54 21.68
CA LYS A 30 17.01 8.50 20.87
C LYS A 30 16.22 7.23 20.69
N GLU A 31 15.13 7.09 21.42
CA GLU A 31 14.23 5.94 21.33
C GLU A 31 12.80 6.33 21.69
N GLN A 32 11.83 5.61 21.14
CA GLN A 32 10.41 5.80 21.40
C GLN A 32 9.77 4.46 21.74
N SER A 33 9.01 4.42 22.83
CA SER A 33 8.20 3.26 23.19
C SER A 33 6.86 3.35 22.46
N ILE A 34 6.57 2.40 21.57
CA ILE A 34 5.39 2.43 20.71
C ILE A 34 4.54 1.20 20.97
N TYR A 35 3.25 1.40 21.25
CA TYR A 35 2.29 0.33 21.32
C TYR A 35 1.71 0.03 19.92
N PHE A 36 1.87 -1.20 19.48
CA PHE A 36 1.31 -1.70 18.22
C PHE A 36 -0.08 -2.31 18.48
N PRO A 37 -1.15 -1.71 17.94
CA PRO A 37 -2.50 -2.21 18.19
C PRO A 37 -2.69 -3.67 17.78
N LYS A 38 -3.40 -4.43 18.64
CA LYS A 38 -3.76 -5.83 18.37
C LYS A 38 -4.70 -5.98 17.18
N ASN A 39 -4.86 -7.20 16.68
CA ASN A 39 -5.68 -7.61 15.53
C ASN A 39 -5.03 -7.34 14.15
N SER A 40 -3.80 -6.86 14.12
CA SER A 40 -2.97 -6.76 12.91
C SER A 40 -1.51 -6.88 13.32
N ASP A 41 -0.69 -7.48 12.48
CA ASP A 41 0.74 -7.27 12.53
C ASP A 41 1.08 -5.96 11.80
N TRP A 42 2.28 -5.45 12.01
CA TRP A 42 2.75 -4.17 11.49
C TRP A 42 4.09 -4.36 10.78
N VAL A 43 4.43 -3.44 9.90
CA VAL A 43 5.68 -3.45 9.16
C VAL A 43 6.33 -2.10 9.28
N ASN A 44 7.58 -2.04 9.69
CA ASN A 44 8.35 -0.80 9.67
C ASN A 44 8.52 -0.33 8.23
N PHE A 45 8.06 0.88 7.95
CA PHE A 45 8.01 1.46 6.59
C PHE A 45 9.41 1.59 5.95
N TYR A 46 10.45 1.79 6.77
CA TYR A 46 11.82 2.03 6.29
C TYR A 46 12.65 0.75 6.20
N THR A 47 12.46 -0.17 7.15
CA THR A 47 13.30 -1.38 7.25
C THR A 47 12.63 -2.65 6.74
N ASP A 48 11.32 -2.58 6.49
CA ASP A 48 10.48 -3.74 6.10
C ASP A 48 10.39 -4.84 7.18
N GLU A 49 10.78 -4.54 8.42
CA GLU A 49 10.73 -5.46 9.54
C GLU A 49 9.30 -5.64 10.06
N LYS A 50 8.90 -6.90 10.29
CA LYS A 50 7.59 -7.23 10.85
C LYS A 50 7.58 -7.11 12.37
N ILE A 51 6.49 -6.51 12.88
CA ILE A 51 6.24 -6.28 14.29
C ILE A 51 4.87 -6.85 14.65
N SER A 52 4.83 -7.68 15.69
CA SER A 52 3.57 -8.29 16.13
C SER A 52 2.65 -7.27 16.78
N GLY A 53 1.36 -7.32 16.42
CA GLY A 53 0.33 -6.53 17.07
C GLY A 53 0.05 -6.98 18.51
N GLY A 54 -0.48 -6.06 19.31
CA GLY A 54 -0.75 -6.26 20.74
C GLY A 54 0.49 -6.13 21.61
N THR A 55 1.63 -5.70 21.07
CA THR A 55 2.92 -5.53 21.77
C THR A 55 3.31 -4.07 21.90
N THR A 56 4.16 -3.77 22.86
CA THR A 56 4.87 -2.49 22.96
C THR A 56 6.34 -2.74 22.67
N GLN A 57 6.93 -1.95 21.78
CA GLN A 57 8.35 -2.06 21.46
C GLN A 57 9.04 -0.71 21.55
N THR A 58 10.30 -0.73 21.95
CA THR A 58 11.17 0.45 21.93
C THR A 58 11.86 0.49 20.57
N ILE A 59 11.63 1.58 19.85
CA ILE A 59 12.17 1.80 18.50
C ILE A 59 13.23 2.89 18.59
N ALA A 60 14.40 2.63 18.02
CA ALA A 60 15.44 3.65 17.87
C ALA A 60 14.94 4.77 16.93
N THR A 61 15.28 6.01 17.28
CA THR A 61 14.86 7.19 16.50
C THR A 61 16.01 7.74 15.69
N GLU A 62 15.73 8.19 14.48
CA GLU A 62 16.65 8.88 13.57
C GLU A 62 16.17 10.31 13.36
N GLU A 63 17.07 11.27 13.21
CA GLU A 63 16.71 12.70 13.14
C GLU A 63 15.96 13.06 11.86
N ASP A 64 16.17 12.30 10.78
CA ASP A 64 15.58 12.49 9.46
C ASP A 64 14.35 11.61 9.19
N LYS A 65 13.91 10.79 10.17
CA LYS A 65 12.79 9.87 10.03
C LYS A 65 11.77 9.99 11.15
N ILE A 66 10.51 10.02 10.78
CA ILE A 66 9.41 9.84 11.74
C ILE A 66 9.09 8.36 11.79
N PRO A 67 9.14 7.69 12.97
CA PRO A 67 8.75 6.30 13.09
C PRO A 67 7.37 6.05 12.48
N THR A 68 7.36 5.28 11.39
CA THR A 68 6.20 5.05 10.54
C THR A 68 6.06 3.55 10.30
N PHE A 69 4.85 3.04 10.49
CA PHE A 69 4.55 1.62 10.35
C PHE A 69 3.32 1.42 9.49
N VAL A 70 3.36 0.39 8.67
CA VAL A 70 2.25 0.00 7.80
C VAL A 70 1.56 -1.22 8.40
N ARG A 71 0.24 -1.24 8.34
CA ARG A 71 -0.54 -2.42 8.71
C ARG A 71 -0.24 -3.57 7.75
N ALA A 72 0.11 -4.73 8.27
CA ALA A 72 0.29 -5.92 7.44
C ALA A 72 -1.00 -6.27 6.68
N GLY A 73 -0.86 -6.61 5.42
CA GLY A 73 -1.96 -6.85 4.49
C GLY A 73 -2.45 -5.61 3.71
N SER A 74 -1.94 -4.40 3.98
CA SER A 74 -2.39 -3.19 3.29
C SER A 74 -1.78 -3.00 1.91
N ILE A 75 -2.50 -2.31 1.05
CA ILE A 75 -2.03 -1.79 -0.25
C ILE A 75 -1.82 -0.29 -0.10
N ILE A 76 -0.60 0.18 -0.33
CA ILE A 76 -0.22 1.59 -0.21
C ILE A 76 0.15 2.14 -1.59
N PRO A 77 -0.59 3.14 -2.11
CA PRO A 77 -0.23 3.81 -3.33
C PRO A 77 0.87 4.83 -3.05
N MET A 78 1.87 4.84 -3.89
CA MET A 78 2.97 5.79 -3.82
C MET A 78 3.23 6.42 -5.18
N ALA A 79 3.73 7.66 -5.17
CA ALA A 79 4.24 8.33 -6.35
C ALA A 79 5.77 8.22 -6.39
N LYS A 80 6.34 8.24 -7.59
CA LYS A 80 7.80 8.38 -7.73
C LYS A 80 8.24 9.76 -7.23
N PRO A 81 9.44 9.89 -6.66
CA PRO A 81 9.99 11.20 -6.29
C PRO A 81 9.93 12.19 -7.47
N MET A 82 9.46 13.40 -7.20
CA MET A 82 9.30 14.46 -8.18
C MET A 82 9.67 15.82 -7.56
N GLN A 83 10.06 16.79 -8.37
CA GLN A 83 10.42 18.13 -7.89
C GLN A 83 9.18 19.00 -7.61
N SER A 84 8.09 18.72 -8.29
CA SER A 84 6.86 19.52 -8.21
C SER A 84 5.64 18.63 -8.46
N THR A 85 4.54 18.94 -7.81
CA THR A 85 3.24 18.28 -8.05
C THR A 85 2.75 18.41 -9.49
N LYS A 86 3.28 19.36 -10.28
CA LYS A 86 2.99 19.48 -11.71
C LYS A 86 3.53 18.31 -12.55
N GLU A 87 4.51 17.57 -12.00
CA GLU A 87 5.07 16.37 -12.63
C GLU A 87 4.29 15.10 -12.28
N TYR A 88 3.32 15.22 -11.37
CA TYR A 88 2.47 14.09 -10.99
C TYR A 88 1.64 13.61 -12.18
N ASP A 89 1.75 12.31 -12.45
CA ASP A 89 1.00 11.64 -13.50
C ASP A 89 0.19 10.50 -12.89
N GLY A 90 -1.10 10.72 -12.69
CA GLY A 90 -2.04 9.72 -12.15
C GLY A 90 -2.16 8.44 -12.99
N ASN A 91 -1.48 8.36 -14.14
CA ASN A 91 -1.39 7.14 -14.95
C ASN A 91 -0.13 6.31 -14.65
N LYS A 92 0.73 6.77 -13.75
CA LYS A 92 1.95 6.07 -13.31
C LYS A 92 1.85 5.76 -11.83
N LEU A 93 1.45 4.56 -11.50
CA LEU A 93 1.18 4.13 -10.14
C LEU A 93 2.27 3.20 -9.63
N VAL A 94 2.70 3.42 -8.39
CA VAL A 94 3.50 2.47 -7.63
C VAL A 94 2.63 1.96 -6.48
N LEU A 95 2.34 0.67 -6.47
CA LEU A 95 1.49 0.05 -5.45
C LEU A 95 2.34 -0.89 -4.60
N HIS A 96 2.49 -0.57 -3.32
CA HIS A 96 3.15 -1.43 -2.34
C HIS A 96 2.11 -2.29 -1.63
N TYR A 97 2.21 -3.61 -1.77
CA TYR A 97 1.38 -4.56 -1.04
C TYR A 97 2.21 -5.22 0.06
N TYR A 98 1.90 -4.93 1.31
CA TYR A 98 2.57 -5.50 2.49
C TYR A 98 1.95 -6.85 2.84
N PHE A 99 2.26 -7.85 2.02
CA PHE A 99 1.64 -9.16 2.08
C PHE A 99 1.75 -9.83 3.45
N ASP A 100 0.62 -10.34 3.93
CA ASP A 100 0.53 -11.19 5.11
C ASP A 100 -0.43 -12.36 4.87
N GLU A 101 -0.01 -13.59 5.16
CA GLU A 101 -0.79 -14.80 4.95
C GLU A 101 -2.07 -14.86 5.81
N LYS A 102 -2.10 -14.13 6.93
CA LYS A 102 -3.25 -14.04 7.83
C LYS A 102 -4.37 -13.17 7.24
N VAL A 103 -4.02 -12.21 6.37
CA VAL A 103 -4.97 -11.31 5.72
C VAL A 103 -5.41 -11.91 4.39
N LYS A 104 -6.69 -12.33 4.33
CA LYS A 104 -7.22 -13.05 3.16
C LYS A 104 -7.65 -12.13 2.05
N GLU A 105 -8.06 -10.92 2.40
CA GLU A 105 -8.59 -9.94 1.46
C GLU A 105 -8.30 -8.52 1.96
N THR A 106 -7.95 -7.64 1.05
CA THR A 106 -7.77 -6.21 1.32
C THR A 106 -8.07 -5.40 0.07
N GLU A 107 -8.52 -4.16 0.26
CA GLU A 107 -8.81 -3.24 -0.83
C GLU A 107 -8.20 -1.86 -0.60
N LEU A 108 -7.88 -1.21 -1.72
CA LEU A 108 -7.52 0.21 -1.81
C LEU A 108 -8.42 0.87 -2.85
N LYS A 109 -9.09 1.96 -2.48
CA LYS A 109 -9.76 2.85 -3.43
C LYS A 109 -8.94 4.11 -3.61
N LEU A 110 -8.61 4.42 -4.85
CA LEU A 110 -7.79 5.57 -5.22
C LEU A 110 -8.58 6.47 -6.17
N TYR A 111 -8.93 7.64 -5.66
CA TYR A 111 -9.57 8.71 -6.44
C TYR A 111 -8.54 9.42 -7.31
N ASN A 112 -8.91 9.77 -8.52
CA ASN A 112 -8.10 10.57 -9.42
C ASN A 112 -8.99 11.46 -10.30
N ASP A 113 -8.56 12.70 -10.52
CA ASP A 113 -9.17 13.66 -11.44
C ASP A 113 -8.06 14.49 -12.13
N ASP A 114 -8.40 15.57 -12.79
CA ASP A 114 -7.43 16.45 -13.46
C ASP A 114 -6.77 17.48 -12.52
N GLY A 115 -7.21 17.55 -11.25
CA GLY A 115 -6.72 18.50 -10.25
C GLY A 115 -7.06 19.97 -10.52
N LEU A 116 -7.89 20.27 -11.51
CA LEU A 116 -8.19 21.63 -11.97
C LEU A 116 -9.65 22.05 -11.76
N GLN A 117 -10.58 21.10 -11.80
CA GLN A 117 -12.00 21.34 -11.74
C GLN A 117 -12.54 21.32 -10.31
N ASN A 118 -13.24 22.40 -9.92
CA ASN A 118 -14.08 22.36 -8.72
C ASN A 118 -15.22 21.38 -8.92
N GLU A 119 -15.55 20.62 -7.85
CA GLU A 119 -16.67 19.66 -7.87
C GLU A 119 -16.52 18.59 -8.97
N ALA A 120 -15.27 18.16 -9.25
CA ALA A 120 -14.96 17.18 -10.31
C ALA A 120 -15.76 15.89 -10.12
N TYR A 121 -15.92 15.42 -8.88
CA TYR A 121 -16.71 14.22 -8.56
C TYR A 121 -18.18 14.40 -8.94
N GLU A 122 -18.81 15.50 -8.54
CA GLU A 122 -20.22 15.78 -8.81
C GLU A 122 -20.50 15.96 -10.30
N LYS A 123 -19.51 16.48 -11.03
CA LYS A 123 -19.56 16.68 -12.47
C LYS A 123 -19.20 15.42 -13.27
N GLY A 124 -18.91 14.30 -12.62
CA GLY A 124 -18.48 13.07 -13.28
C GLY A 124 -17.14 13.18 -14.00
N GLN A 125 -16.24 14.06 -13.53
CA GLN A 125 -14.91 14.31 -14.09
C GLN A 125 -13.83 13.62 -13.25
N PHE A 126 -14.03 12.34 -12.94
CA PHE A 126 -13.15 11.56 -12.07
C PHE A 126 -13.05 10.11 -12.52
N GLU A 127 -12.08 9.43 -11.95
CA GLU A 127 -12.02 7.99 -11.90
C GLU A 127 -11.77 7.51 -10.47
N MET A 128 -12.35 6.38 -10.10
CA MET A 128 -12.15 5.71 -8.83
C MET A 128 -11.58 4.32 -9.09
N MET A 129 -10.28 4.19 -8.95
CA MET A 129 -9.60 2.91 -9.13
C MET A 129 -9.72 2.06 -7.86
N ASN A 130 -10.16 0.83 -8.00
CA ASN A 130 -10.21 -0.15 -6.93
C ASN A 130 -9.16 -1.23 -7.16
N PHE A 131 -8.31 -1.44 -6.18
CA PHE A 131 -7.27 -2.46 -6.15
C PHE A 131 -7.57 -3.41 -5.01
N GLU A 132 -7.81 -4.67 -5.33
CA GLU A 132 -8.12 -5.69 -4.34
C GLU A 132 -7.08 -6.80 -4.39
N ALA A 133 -6.58 -7.23 -3.23
CA ALA A 133 -5.69 -8.37 -3.12
C ALA A 133 -6.38 -9.50 -2.31
N LYS A 134 -6.49 -10.66 -2.94
CA LYS A 134 -7.04 -11.88 -2.33
C LYS A 134 -5.96 -12.95 -2.21
N THR A 135 -5.85 -13.53 -1.02
CA THR A 135 -4.88 -14.59 -0.74
C THR A 135 -5.59 -15.91 -0.49
N SER A 136 -5.27 -16.92 -1.27
CA SER A 136 -5.77 -18.28 -1.10
C SER A 136 -4.64 -19.30 -1.25
N ARG A 137 -4.34 -20.03 -0.16
CA ARG A 137 -3.26 -21.03 -0.11
C ARG A 137 -1.91 -20.44 -0.60
N LYS A 138 -1.48 -20.83 -1.81
CA LYS A 138 -0.22 -20.43 -2.45
C LYS A 138 -0.44 -19.45 -3.61
N THR A 139 -1.55 -18.73 -3.62
CA THR A 139 -1.90 -17.82 -4.71
C THR A 139 -2.31 -16.47 -4.15
N ILE A 140 -1.71 -15.42 -4.67
CA ILE A 140 -2.15 -14.04 -4.51
C ILE A 140 -2.85 -13.65 -5.81
N THR A 141 -4.08 -13.17 -5.72
CA THR A 141 -4.81 -12.58 -6.84
C THR A 141 -4.94 -11.09 -6.58
N PHE A 142 -4.44 -10.28 -7.49
CA PHE A 142 -4.56 -8.83 -7.44
C PHE A 142 -5.56 -8.41 -8.52
N GLU A 143 -6.69 -7.86 -8.11
CA GLU A 143 -7.79 -7.44 -8.98
C GLU A 143 -7.76 -5.93 -9.15
N LEU A 144 -8.00 -5.44 -10.37
CA LEU A 144 -7.98 -4.04 -10.75
C LEU A 144 -9.29 -3.71 -11.43
N GLU A 145 -10.01 -2.75 -10.89
CA GLU A 145 -11.27 -2.24 -11.39
C GLU A 145 -11.25 -0.71 -11.41
N ASN A 146 -12.02 -0.07 -12.29
CA ASN A 146 -12.08 1.37 -12.40
C ASN A 146 -13.52 1.83 -12.66
N GLU A 147 -14.03 2.66 -11.77
CA GLU A 147 -15.26 3.41 -11.99
C GLU A 147 -14.88 4.75 -12.62
N VAL A 148 -15.41 5.01 -13.81
CA VAL A 148 -15.10 6.23 -14.57
C VAL A 148 -16.35 7.09 -14.66
N GLY A 149 -16.23 8.32 -14.20
CA GLY A 149 -17.31 9.31 -14.30
C GLY A 149 -17.64 9.66 -15.75
N ALA A 150 -18.89 10.02 -16.01
CA ALA A 150 -19.43 10.20 -17.37
C ALA A 150 -18.67 11.24 -18.23
N ASN A 151 -17.98 12.17 -17.60
CA ASN A 151 -17.25 13.26 -18.26
C ASN A 151 -15.72 13.13 -18.09
N PHE A 152 -15.21 11.95 -17.72
CA PHE A 152 -13.77 11.69 -17.58
C PHE A 152 -13.30 10.70 -18.64
N SER A 153 -12.10 10.93 -19.16
CA SER A 153 -11.47 10.02 -20.13
C SER A 153 -10.34 9.26 -19.45
N ALA A 154 -10.65 8.07 -18.94
CA ALA A 154 -9.66 7.21 -18.34
C ALA A 154 -8.59 6.78 -19.35
N LYS A 155 -7.33 6.75 -18.92
CA LYS A 155 -6.19 6.33 -19.73
C LYS A 155 -5.60 5.04 -19.15
N SER A 156 -4.92 4.26 -20.00
CA SER A 156 -4.16 3.10 -19.52
C SER A 156 -3.16 3.50 -18.41
N LYS A 157 -3.03 2.64 -17.40
CA LYS A 157 -2.16 2.84 -16.25
C LYS A 157 -0.90 2.00 -16.37
N ASN A 158 0.25 2.63 -16.13
CA ASN A 158 1.50 1.91 -15.91
C ASN A 158 1.64 1.65 -14.42
N ILE A 159 1.59 0.40 -14.02
CA ILE A 159 1.61 0.00 -12.62
C ILE A 159 2.89 -0.76 -12.33
N GLU A 160 3.63 -0.28 -11.33
CA GLU A 160 4.69 -1.03 -10.65
C GLU A 160 4.11 -1.59 -9.35
N LEU A 161 3.79 -2.88 -9.33
CA LEU A 161 3.29 -3.58 -8.15
C LEU A 161 4.47 -4.19 -7.40
N ILE A 162 4.69 -3.73 -6.16
CA ILE A 162 5.75 -4.18 -5.27
C ILE A 162 5.09 -4.95 -4.13
N ILE A 163 5.36 -6.25 -4.05
CA ILE A 163 4.80 -7.11 -3.00
C ILE A 163 5.92 -7.47 -2.03
N HIS A 164 5.75 -7.02 -0.79
CA HIS A 164 6.69 -7.29 0.31
C HIS A 164 6.42 -8.65 0.96
N HIS A 165 7.41 -9.22 1.63
CA HIS A 165 7.32 -10.44 2.42
C HIS A 165 6.93 -11.70 1.63
N VAL A 166 7.22 -11.74 0.36
CA VAL A 166 7.08 -12.95 -0.46
C VAL A 166 8.20 -13.92 -0.12
N SER A 167 7.90 -15.04 0.52
CA SER A 167 8.89 -15.95 1.12
C SER A 167 9.75 -16.69 0.10
N LYS A 168 9.33 -16.78 -1.15
CA LYS A 168 10.04 -17.49 -2.23
C LYS A 168 9.69 -16.93 -3.60
N ASN A 169 10.58 -17.19 -4.56
CA ASN A 169 10.36 -16.83 -5.96
C ASN A 169 9.06 -17.48 -6.49
N PRO A 170 8.14 -16.70 -7.07
CA PRO A 170 6.89 -17.23 -7.61
C PRO A 170 7.13 -18.23 -8.75
N ASN A 171 6.28 -19.26 -8.80
CA ASN A 171 6.28 -20.22 -9.91
C ASN A 171 5.73 -19.59 -11.20
N SER A 172 4.81 -18.63 -11.08
CA SER A 172 4.29 -17.89 -12.23
C SER A 172 3.59 -16.60 -11.82
N VAL A 173 3.69 -15.57 -12.68
CA VAL A 173 2.94 -14.30 -12.60
C VAL A 173 2.23 -14.09 -13.95
N LYS A 174 0.90 -13.94 -13.93
CA LYS A 174 0.08 -13.83 -15.14
C LYS A 174 -1.04 -12.81 -14.98
N ALA A 175 -1.32 -12.06 -16.05
CA ALA A 175 -2.57 -11.30 -16.21
C ALA A 175 -3.44 -11.99 -17.27
N GLY A 176 -4.54 -12.59 -16.85
CA GLY A 176 -5.31 -13.49 -17.70
C GLY A 176 -4.46 -14.66 -18.21
N CYS A 177 -4.34 -14.77 -19.54
CA CYS A 177 -3.48 -15.76 -20.21
C CYS A 177 -2.03 -15.27 -20.43
N LYS A 178 -1.78 -13.95 -20.32
CA LYS A 178 -0.47 -13.36 -20.59
C LYS A 178 0.46 -13.53 -19.39
N LYS A 179 1.68 -14.06 -19.64
CA LYS A 179 2.75 -14.09 -18.66
C LYS A 179 3.31 -12.68 -18.49
N LEU A 180 3.47 -12.24 -17.24
CA LEU A 180 4.08 -10.96 -16.92
C LEU A 180 5.56 -11.14 -16.58
N GLU A 181 6.34 -10.12 -16.91
CA GLU A 181 7.71 -9.99 -16.44
C GLU A 181 7.72 -9.52 -14.98
N TYR A 182 8.61 -10.11 -14.18
CA TYR A 182 8.79 -9.78 -12.79
C TYR A 182 10.24 -9.97 -12.35
N THR A 183 10.60 -9.31 -11.26
CA THR A 183 11.86 -9.54 -10.56
C THR A 183 11.57 -9.95 -9.12
N TYR A 184 12.37 -10.86 -8.58
CA TYR A 184 12.28 -11.32 -7.21
C TYR A 184 13.60 -11.12 -6.49
N ASP A 185 13.60 -10.37 -5.41
CA ASP A 185 14.72 -10.17 -4.50
C ASP A 185 14.58 -11.14 -3.32
N SER A 186 15.45 -12.15 -3.25
CA SER A 186 15.39 -13.18 -2.21
C SER A 186 15.86 -12.68 -0.84
N GLU A 187 16.73 -11.67 -0.78
CA GLU A 187 17.22 -11.07 0.46
C GLU A 187 16.13 -10.21 1.11
N LYS A 188 15.52 -9.31 0.31
CA LYS A 188 14.43 -8.45 0.73
C LYS A 188 13.07 -9.16 0.74
N LYS A 189 12.98 -10.37 0.19
CA LYS A 189 11.70 -11.10 0.00
C LYS A 189 10.65 -10.24 -0.72
N THR A 190 11.09 -9.50 -1.73
CA THR A 190 10.26 -8.53 -2.46
C THR A 190 10.07 -8.97 -3.91
N LEU A 191 8.83 -8.97 -4.36
CA LEU A 191 8.44 -9.25 -5.74
C LEU A 191 8.01 -7.94 -6.41
N LYS A 192 8.59 -7.61 -7.57
CA LYS A 192 8.19 -6.48 -8.41
C LYS A 192 7.61 -6.98 -9.72
N VAL A 193 6.42 -6.48 -10.04
CA VAL A 193 5.69 -6.81 -11.28
C VAL A 193 5.36 -5.52 -11.99
N ASN A 194 5.74 -5.39 -13.27
CA ASN A 194 5.37 -4.26 -14.10
C ASN A 194 4.24 -4.67 -15.05
N LEU A 195 3.18 -3.88 -15.09
CA LEU A 195 2.07 -4.11 -15.99
C LEU A 195 1.49 -2.82 -16.54
N VAL A 196 0.96 -2.90 -17.76
CA VAL A 196 0.12 -1.86 -18.35
C VAL A 196 -1.32 -2.35 -18.25
N TRP A 197 -2.15 -1.57 -17.57
CA TRP A 197 -3.56 -1.87 -17.39
C TRP A 197 -4.41 -0.92 -18.23
N ASP A 198 -5.21 -1.50 -19.14
CA ASP A 198 -6.31 -0.79 -19.80
C ASP A 198 -7.43 -0.59 -18.78
N SER A 199 -7.47 0.61 -18.19
CA SER A 199 -8.37 0.91 -17.07
C SER A 199 -9.86 1.01 -17.48
N SER A 200 -10.18 0.85 -18.76
CA SER A 200 -11.56 0.67 -19.22
C SER A 200 -12.08 -0.76 -18.99
N LYS A 201 -11.24 -1.68 -18.52
CA LYS A 201 -11.55 -3.10 -18.31
C LYS A 201 -11.01 -3.57 -16.98
N GLU A 202 -11.74 -4.48 -16.36
CA GLU A 202 -11.22 -5.24 -15.22
C GLU A 202 -9.98 -6.05 -15.62
N SER A 203 -9.05 -6.17 -14.70
CA SER A 203 -7.87 -7.01 -14.87
C SER A 203 -7.55 -7.78 -13.60
N LYS A 204 -6.99 -9.00 -13.76
CA LYS A 204 -6.61 -9.86 -12.64
C LYS A 204 -5.20 -10.38 -12.85
N VAL A 205 -4.32 -10.03 -11.90
CA VAL A 205 -2.95 -10.55 -11.84
C VAL A 205 -2.92 -11.72 -10.86
N LYS A 206 -2.58 -12.91 -11.33
CA LYS A 206 -2.42 -14.12 -10.49
C LYS A 206 -0.95 -14.45 -10.30
N ILE A 207 -0.55 -14.55 -9.04
CA ILE A 207 0.81 -14.86 -8.60
C ILE A 207 0.75 -16.20 -7.85
N LYS A 208 1.40 -17.23 -8.40
CA LYS A 208 1.51 -18.56 -7.77
C LYS A 208 2.83 -18.66 -7.03
N LEU A 209 2.78 -18.76 -5.73
CA LEU A 209 3.91 -18.96 -4.83
C LEU A 209 4.31 -20.41 -4.74
#